data_088e21bc69c1baabf3027e8c3bb9f60e
#
_entry.id   088e21bc69c1baabf3027e8c3bb9f60e
#
_cell.length_a   1.000
_cell.length_b   1.000
_cell.length_c   1.000
_cell.angle_alpha   90.00
_cell.angle_beta   90.00
_cell.angle_gamma   90.00
#
_symmetry.space_group_name_H-M   'P 1'
#
loop_
_entity.id
_entity.type
_entity.pdbx_description
1 polymer ?
#
loop_
_entity_poly.entity_id
_entity_poly.type
_entity_poly.pdbx_seq_one_letter_code
_entity_poly.pdbx_strand_id
1 'polypeptide(L)'
;MIWDKLIKNAHMVTASGDSHGDIYIKDGRIAAITQCGKEGLGEAAEVIDAAGMLVFPGFIDTHCHSRDGSKGAWQKEDFAHSSMAAAAGGITTILEMPNCNPAIYSVENLQDLIETITPKAYVDFGVWGLCLGDLNKDQLKPLADAGVVAFKFFWGYAIDAKTYQLIYNYEEGMKDVIPPFSTGEVYELFRNVAKTGKKIAIHAEDFGIIKTLTAEAREKGMNDYDGMLYSRPDFSETIVIDTAIRIAEATGADLRILHLAAGDGVEIIERARKKGSSVTAETCPHYLGLTSDDYAHAGTSMKGYPPVRTKYDKELLWK
;
A
#
# COMPACT_ATOMS: atom_id res chain seq x y z
N MET A 1 9.07 -14.42 40.00
CA MET A 1 9.53 -14.13 38.60
C MET A 1 9.40 -12.63 38.43
N ILE A 2 10.45 -11.97 37.95
CA ILE A 2 10.43 -10.52 37.65
C ILE A 2 10.13 -10.38 36.17
N TRP A 3 9.09 -9.62 35.82
CA TRP A 3 8.76 -9.29 34.44
C TRP A 3 9.72 -8.25 33.89
N ASP A 4 9.97 -8.26 32.58
CA ASP A 4 10.85 -7.26 31.98
C ASP A 4 10.14 -5.91 31.95
N LYS A 5 8.85 -5.91 31.60
CA LYS A 5 8.05 -4.70 31.52
C LYS A 5 6.59 -4.99 31.91
N LEU A 6 5.99 -4.03 32.57
CA LEU A 6 4.56 -4.02 32.93
C LEU A 6 3.92 -2.73 32.43
N ILE A 7 2.91 -2.85 31.58
CA ILE A 7 2.05 -1.71 31.19
C ILE A 7 0.79 -1.81 32.04
N LYS A 8 0.61 -0.89 32.99
CA LYS A 8 -0.51 -0.85 33.92
C LYS A 8 -1.64 0.04 33.40
N ASN A 9 -2.87 -0.26 33.84
CA ASN A 9 -4.05 0.56 33.58
C ASN A 9 -4.32 0.78 32.08
N ALA A 10 -3.93 -0.18 31.22
CA ALA A 10 -4.07 -0.06 29.79
C ALA A 10 -5.55 -0.14 29.37
N HIS A 11 -6.02 0.82 28.57
CA HIS A 11 -7.21 0.69 27.75
C HIS A 11 -6.79 0.11 26.40
N MET A 12 -6.85 -1.20 26.29
CA MET A 12 -6.41 -1.95 25.11
C MET A 12 -7.50 -1.95 24.04
N VAL A 13 -7.15 -1.50 22.82
CA VAL A 13 -8.05 -1.47 21.66
C VAL A 13 -7.53 -2.40 20.59
N THR A 14 -8.35 -3.37 20.19
CA THR A 14 -8.00 -4.38 19.16
C THR A 14 -9.14 -4.55 18.16
N ALA A 15 -8.89 -5.30 17.09
CA ALA A 15 -9.91 -5.62 16.08
C ALA A 15 -11.12 -6.42 16.67
N SER A 16 -10.95 -7.08 17.81
CA SER A 16 -12.01 -7.82 18.49
C SER A 16 -12.78 -7.02 19.54
N GLY A 17 -12.42 -5.75 19.73
CA GLY A 17 -13.02 -4.86 20.72
C GLY A 17 -12.00 -4.27 21.67
N ASP A 18 -12.49 -3.58 22.69
CA ASP A 18 -11.67 -2.96 23.71
C ASP A 18 -11.79 -3.66 25.06
N SER A 19 -10.77 -3.50 25.89
CA SER A 19 -10.70 -4.05 27.24
C SER A 19 -9.75 -3.26 28.12
N HIS A 20 -9.88 -3.40 29.45
CA HIS A 20 -9.01 -2.72 30.42
C HIS A 20 -8.24 -3.75 31.24
N GLY A 21 -6.94 -3.48 31.46
CA GLY A 21 -6.10 -4.37 32.25
C GLY A 21 -4.63 -3.99 32.22
N ASP A 22 -3.81 -4.94 32.71
CA ASP A 22 -2.37 -4.82 32.73
C ASP A 22 -1.74 -5.80 31.75
N ILE A 23 -0.67 -5.37 31.04
CA ILE A 23 0.06 -6.19 30.08
C ILE A 23 1.45 -6.49 30.64
N TYR A 24 1.77 -7.77 30.79
CA TYR A 24 3.07 -8.26 31.29
C TYR A 24 3.91 -8.76 30.12
N ILE A 25 5.13 -8.23 30.02
CA ILE A 25 6.07 -8.55 28.94
C ILE A 25 7.27 -9.28 29.54
N LYS A 26 7.64 -10.39 28.89
CA LYS A 26 8.82 -11.20 29.21
C LYS A 26 9.49 -11.66 27.92
N ASP A 27 10.81 -11.52 27.86
CA ASP A 27 11.62 -11.93 26.70
C ASP A 27 11.09 -11.39 25.36
N GLY A 28 10.70 -10.10 25.34
CA GLY A 28 10.17 -9.41 24.17
C GLY A 28 8.77 -9.86 23.73
N ARG A 29 8.05 -10.62 24.54
CA ARG A 29 6.71 -11.12 24.22
C ARG A 29 5.69 -10.73 25.27
N ILE A 30 4.43 -10.52 24.85
CA ILE A 30 3.30 -10.42 25.77
C ILE A 30 3.10 -11.80 26.39
N ALA A 31 3.46 -11.91 27.66
CA ALA A 31 3.41 -13.18 28.39
C ALA A 31 2.09 -13.37 29.15
N ALA A 32 1.47 -12.27 29.60
CA ALA A 32 0.16 -12.30 30.25
C ALA A 32 -0.59 -10.98 30.09
N ILE A 33 -1.90 -11.04 30.12
CA ILE A 33 -2.81 -9.90 30.23
C ILE A 33 -3.76 -10.19 31.38
N THR A 34 -3.87 -9.26 32.33
CA THR A 34 -4.84 -9.35 33.43
C THR A 34 -5.97 -8.35 33.23
N GLN A 35 -7.15 -8.64 33.76
CA GLN A 35 -8.26 -7.69 33.78
C GLN A 35 -8.06 -6.67 34.89
N CYS A 36 -8.58 -5.46 34.70
CA CYS A 36 -8.57 -4.40 35.70
C CYS A 36 -9.15 -4.88 37.03
N GLY A 37 -8.48 -4.53 38.14
CA GLY A 37 -8.93 -4.93 39.49
C GLY A 37 -8.59 -6.36 39.92
N LYS A 38 -7.89 -7.13 39.08
CA LYS A 38 -7.31 -8.44 39.49
C LYS A 38 -5.96 -8.22 40.19
N GLU A 39 -5.60 -9.19 41.08
CA GLU A 39 -4.29 -9.18 41.73
C GLU A 39 -3.18 -9.26 40.68
N GLY A 40 -2.15 -8.41 40.84
CA GLY A 40 -1.03 -8.34 39.91
C GLY A 40 -0.17 -9.62 39.92
N LEU A 41 0.45 -9.96 38.81
CA LEU A 41 1.25 -11.18 38.63
C LEU A 41 2.71 -11.04 39.12
N GLY A 42 3.02 -10.00 39.92
CA GLY A 42 4.32 -9.76 40.50
C GLY A 42 4.99 -8.46 39.97
N GLU A 43 6.26 -8.30 40.32
CA GLU A 43 7.06 -7.10 40.02
C GLU A 43 7.60 -7.13 38.59
N ALA A 44 7.88 -5.96 38.03
CA ALA A 44 8.55 -5.77 36.75
C ALA A 44 9.77 -4.86 36.89
N ALA A 45 10.76 -5.05 36.02
CA ALA A 45 11.95 -4.21 35.96
C ALA A 45 11.64 -2.79 35.49
N GLU A 46 10.64 -2.66 34.58
CA GLU A 46 10.13 -1.39 34.09
C GLU A 46 8.60 -1.37 34.19
N VAL A 47 8.04 -0.27 34.69
CA VAL A 47 6.58 -0.09 34.79
C VAL A 47 6.17 1.16 34.03
N ILE A 48 5.24 1.01 33.11
CA ILE A 48 4.60 2.10 32.36
C ILE A 48 3.15 2.20 32.84
N ASP A 49 2.76 3.35 33.36
CA ASP A 49 1.35 3.63 33.70
C ASP A 49 0.66 4.23 32.47
N ALA A 50 -0.25 3.47 31.87
CA ALA A 50 -1.04 3.86 30.71
C ALA A 50 -2.43 4.41 31.09
N ALA A 51 -2.64 4.84 32.32
CA ALA A 51 -3.90 5.43 32.74
C ALA A 51 -4.31 6.62 31.86
N GLY A 52 -5.51 6.55 31.28
CA GLY A 52 -6.02 7.56 30.34
C GLY A 52 -5.46 7.47 28.91
N MET A 53 -4.62 6.48 28.60
CA MET A 53 -4.09 6.24 27.27
C MET A 53 -4.78 5.04 26.62
N LEU A 54 -4.91 5.10 25.28
CA LEU A 54 -5.27 3.96 24.47
C LEU A 54 -4.00 3.15 24.14
N VAL A 55 -4.07 1.86 24.28
CA VAL A 55 -2.98 0.93 23.93
C VAL A 55 -3.40 0.05 22.77
N PHE A 56 -2.70 0.17 21.66
CA PHE A 56 -2.94 -0.59 20.44
C PHE A 56 -1.85 -1.64 20.22
N PRO A 57 -2.14 -2.75 19.52
CA PRO A 57 -1.09 -3.50 18.83
C PRO A 57 -0.31 -2.57 17.90
N GLY A 58 0.97 -2.82 17.67
CA GLY A 58 1.73 -2.07 16.69
C GLY A 58 1.05 -2.09 15.33
N PHE A 59 0.93 -0.93 14.69
CA PHE A 59 0.29 -0.83 13.38
C PHE A 59 1.16 -1.46 12.28
N ILE A 60 0.50 -1.93 11.23
CA ILE A 60 1.16 -2.48 10.04
C ILE A 60 0.80 -1.59 8.86
N ASP A 61 1.80 -0.93 8.26
CA ASP A 61 1.63 -0.23 7.00
C ASP A 61 1.87 -1.21 5.84
N THR A 62 0.82 -1.54 5.13
CA THR A 62 0.88 -2.51 4.02
C THR A 62 1.34 -1.91 2.70
N HIS A 63 1.62 -0.59 2.64
CA HIS A 63 1.91 0.13 1.41
C HIS A 63 2.91 1.29 1.64
N CYS A 64 4.18 0.98 1.75
CA CYS A 64 5.24 1.95 1.95
C CYS A 64 6.13 2.06 0.71
N HIS A 65 6.60 3.27 0.39
CA HIS A 65 7.49 3.56 -0.73
C HIS A 65 8.72 4.35 -0.25
N SER A 66 9.65 3.73 0.45
CA SER A 66 10.97 4.33 0.72
C SER A 66 11.83 4.39 -0.53
N ARG A 67 11.65 3.45 -1.48
CA ARG A 67 12.37 3.41 -2.76
C ARG A 67 13.89 3.34 -2.62
N ASP A 68 14.37 2.80 -1.53
CA ASP A 68 15.79 2.53 -1.31
C ASP A 68 16.26 1.31 -2.12
N GLY A 69 17.53 1.02 -2.12
CA GLY A 69 18.14 -0.14 -2.77
C GLY A 69 19.65 -0.01 -2.91
N SER A 70 20.29 -1.04 -3.44
CA SER A 70 21.76 -1.10 -3.58
C SER A 70 22.34 -0.03 -4.51
N LYS A 71 21.52 0.51 -5.43
CA LYS A 71 21.89 1.64 -6.31
C LYS A 71 21.51 3.00 -5.73
N GLY A 72 21.18 3.04 -4.43
CA GLY A 72 20.78 4.25 -3.72
C GLY A 72 19.29 4.55 -3.76
N ALA A 73 18.84 5.42 -2.86
CA ALA A 73 17.46 5.85 -2.79
C ALA A 73 17.09 6.79 -3.96
N TRP A 74 15.84 6.66 -4.46
CA TRP A 74 15.32 7.55 -5.50
C TRP A 74 14.88 8.89 -4.93
N GLN A 75 15.80 9.84 -4.72
CA GLN A 75 15.55 11.28 -4.52
C GLN A 75 14.47 11.70 -3.49
N LYS A 76 13.90 10.79 -2.69
CA LYS A 76 12.90 11.11 -1.68
C LYS A 76 13.43 10.87 -0.28
N GLU A 77 13.54 9.60 0.11
CA GLU A 77 14.07 9.18 1.39
C GLU A 77 14.73 7.80 1.26
N ASP A 78 15.44 7.38 2.28
CA ASP A 78 15.98 6.03 2.40
C ASP A 78 15.15 5.19 3.39
N PHE A 79 15.48 3.92 3.49
CA PHE A 79 14.75 2.99 4.37
C PHE A 79 14.98 3.28 5.86
N ALA A 80 16.11 3.88 6.24
CA ALA A 80 16.35 4.29 7.63
C ALA A 80 15.35 5.37 8.05
N HIS A 81 15.20 6.42 7.23
CA HIS A 81 14.28 7.52 7.53
C HIS A 81 12.81 7.07 7.51
N SER A 82 12.39 6.30 6.50
CA SER A 82 11.00 5.82 6.41
C SER A 82 10.63 4.90 7.56
N SER A 83 11.52 3.94 7.92
CA SER A 83 11.25 3.01 9.02
C SER A 83 11.32 3.68 10.41
N MET A 84 12.18 4.68 10.57
CA MET A 84 12.23 5.50 11.80
C MET A 84 10.95 6.35 11.94
N ALA A 85 10.47 6.96 10.85
CA ALA A 85 9.21 7.70 10.83
C ALA A 85 8.02 6.77 11.14
N ALA A 86 8.02 5.55 10.58
CA ALA A 86 7.03 4.52 10.89
C ALA A 86 7.01 4.20 12.40
N ALA A 87 8.18 3.91 13.00
CA ALA A 87 8.30 3.66 14.43
C ALA A 87 7.78 4.83 15.28
N ALA A 88 8.11 6.07 14.91
CA ALA A 88 7.63 7.27 15.58
C ALA A 88 6.10 7.43 15.49
N GLY A 89 5.47 6.92 14.42
CA GLY A 89 4.02 6.89 14.23
C GLY A 89 3.31 5.67 14.85
N GLY A 90 4.04 4.79 15.57
CA GLY A 90 3.47 3.58 16.16
C GLY A 90 3.30 2.41 15.18
N ILE A 91 3.86 2.51 13.98
CA ILE A 91 3.93 1.42 13.00
C ILE A 91 5.13 0.54 13.34
N THR A 92 4.89 -0.75 13.52
CA THR A 92 5.92 -1.72 13.90
C THR A 92 6.31 -2.65 12.75
N THR A 93 5.57 -2.61 11.65
CA THR A 93 5.85 -3.40 10.45
C THR A 93 5.46 -2.60 9.21
N ILE A 94 6.32 -2.55 8.21
CA ILE A 94 6.04 -1.93 6.91
C ILE A 94 6.20 -2.94 5.78
N LEU A 95 5.37 -2.82 4.75
CA LEU A 95 5.50 -3.61 3.54
C LEU A 95 5.99 -2.72 2.40
N GLU A 96 7.28 -2.83 2.07
CA GLU A 96 7.94 -2.01 1.06
C GLU A 96 7.47 -2.39 -0.34
N MET A 97 7.03 -1.41 -1.12
CA MET A 97 6.58 -1.57 -2.49
C MET A 97 7.75 -1.84 -3.46
N PRO A 98 7.53 -2.57 -4.56
CA PRO A 98 8.61 -3.16 -5.36
C PRO A 98 9.33 -2.18 -6.29
N ASN A 99 8.93 -0.91 -6.37
CA ASN A 99 9.62 0.10 -7.17
C ASN A 99 10.82 0.71 -6.45
N CYS A 100 11.64 -0.16 -5.89
CA CYS A 100 12.94 0.12 -5.28
C CYS A 100 14.02 0.35 -6.35
N ASN A 101 15.27 0.52 -5.96
CA ASN A 101 16.40 0.73 -6.87
C ASN A 101 17.54 -0.28 -6.64
N PRO A 102 17.57 -1.42 -7.38
CA PRO A 102 16.70 -1.79 -8.52
C PRO A 102 15.28 -2.22 -8.11
N ALA A 103 14.37 -2.24 -9.08
CA ALA A 103 13.00 -2.73 -8.88
C ALA A 103 12.99 -4.25 -8.59
N ILE A 104 11.99 -4.73 -7.81
CA ILE A 104 11.94 -6.12 -7.33
C ILE A 104 11.19 -7.01 -8.32
N TYR A 105 11.80 -7.31 -9.45
CA TYR A 105 11.24 -8.15 -10.50
C TYR A 105 11.88 -9.55 -10.60
N SER A 106 12.91 -9.83 -9.80
CA SER A 106 13.61 -11.13 -9.72
C SER A 106 14.02 -11.45 -8.29
N VAL A 107 14.33 -12.73 -8.03
CA VAL A 107 14.83 -13.18 -6.72
C VAL A 107 16.14 -12.50 -6.36
N GLU A 108 17.03 -12.29 -7.34
CA GLU A 108 18.31 -11.58 -7.13
C GLU A 108 18.08 -10.17 -6.60
N ASN A 109 17.16 -9.41 -7.23
CA ASN A 109 16.82 -8.06 -6.78
C ASN A 109 16.15 -8.04 -5.39
N LEU A 110 15.34 -9.06 -5.07
CA LEU A 110 14.76 -9.21 -3.75
C LEU A 110 15.83 -9.41 -2.67
N GLN A 111 16.80 -10.30 -2.92
CA GLN A 111 17.90 -10.58 -2.00
C GLN A 111 18.79 -9.36 -1.80
N ASP A 112 19.16 -8.69 -2.89
CA ASP A 112 19.94 -7.46 -2.89
C ASP A 112 19.25 -6.35 -2.07
N LEU A 113 17.93 -6.18 -2.23
CA LEU A 113 17.18 -5.22 -1.41
C LEU A 113 17.20 -5.62 0.07
N ILE A 114 16.91 -6.88 0.42
CA ILE A 114 16.88 -7.34 1.81
C ILE A 114 18.24 -7.11 2.49
N GLU A 115 19.34 -7.44 1.82
CA GLU A 115 20.68 -7.19 2.34
C GLU A 115 20.96 -5.70 2.55
N THR A 116 20.48 -4.85 1.63
CA THR A 116 20.67 -3.39 1.68
C THR A 116 19.89 -2.73 2.80
N ILE A 117 18.63 -3.13 3.03
CA ILE A 117 17.74 -2.41 3.96
C ILE A 117 17.73 -3.00 5.38
N THR A 118 18.06 -4.29 5.56
CA THR A 118 18.08 -4.93 6.89
C THR A 118 18.89 -4.13 7.93
N PRO A 119 20.13 -3.67 7.64
CA PRO A 119 20.90 -2.91 8.62
C PRO A 119 20.35 -1.50 8.89
N LYS A 120 19.40 -1.02 8.07
CA LYS A 120 18.78 0.31 8.18
C LYS A 120 17.43 0.27 8.90
N ALA A 121 16.86 -0.93 9.11
CA ALA A 121 15.49 -1.10 9.57
C ALA A 121 15.34 -0.78 11.06
N TYR A 122 14.40 0.09 11.41
CA TYR A 122 13.94 0.38 12.77
C TYR A 122 12.69 -0.42 13.16
N VAL A 123 11.98 -0.98 12.19
CA VAL A 123 10.77 -1.81 12.37
C VAL A 123 10.89 -3.06 11.51
N ASP A 124 10.05 -4.05 11.77
CA ASP A 124 9.95 -5.22 10.89
C ASP A 124 9.49 -4.83 9.50
N PHE A 125 9.86 -5.59 8.48
CA PHE A 125 9.45 -5.31 7.12
C PHE A 125 9.17 -6.56 6.30
N GLY A 126 8.32 -6.40 5.30
CA GLY A 126 8.13 -7.33 4.19
C GLY A 126 8.34 -6.60 2.86
N VAL A 127 8.46 -7.34 1.77
CA VAL A 127 8.71 -6.78 0.44
C VAL A 127 7.68 -7.32 -0.55
N TRP A 128 7.14 -6.43 -1.40
CA TRP A 128 6.31 -6.79 -2.53
C TRP A 128 7.16 -7.18 -3.74
N GLY A 129 6.68 -8.15 -4.54
CA GLY A 129 7.24 -8.43 -5.87
C GLY A 129 6.59 -7.55 -6.94
N LEU A 130 7.35 -7.14 -7.95
CA LEU A 130 6.82 -6.44 -9.12
C LEU A 130 6.34 -7.46 -10.17
N CYS A 131 5.15 -7.25 -10.71
CA CYS A 131 4.60 -8.04 -11.79
C CYS A 131 4.62 -7.24 -13.09
N LEU A 132 5.30 -7.79 -14.12
CA LEU A 132 5.57 -7.16 -15.40
C LEU A 132 5.07 -8.00 -16.60
N GLY A 133 4.02 -8.82 -16.39
CA GLY A 133 3.48 -9.70 -17.42
C GLY A 133 4.53 -10.68 -17.95
N ASP A 134 4.66 -10.78 -19.27
CA ASP A 134 5.59 -11.69 -19.93
C ASP A 134 7.07 -11.40 -19.64
N LEU A 135 7.41 -10.16 -19.23
CA LEU A 135 8.80 -9.77 -18.98
C LEU A 135 9.41 -10.48 -17.77
N ASN A 136 8.61 -10.85 -16.78
CA ASN A 136 9.11 -11.54 -15.61
C ASN A 136 8.20 -12.70 -15.14
N LYS A 137 7.36 -13.24 -15.99
CA LYS A 137 6.44 -14.34 -15.62
C LYS A 137 7.15 -15.54 -15.00
N ASP A 138 8.36 -15.86 -15.49
CA ASP A 138 9.18 -16.97 -14.99
C ASP A 138 9.79 -16.68 -13.60
N GLN A 139 9.78 -15.43 -13.15
CA GLN A 139 10.25 -15.02 -11.83
C GLN A 139 9.12 -15.01 -10.78
N LEU A 140 7.84 -15.02 -11.17
CA LEU A 140 6.73 -14.89 -10.22
C LEU A 140 6.70 -16.03 -9.20
N LYS A 141 6.82 -17.28 -9.64
CA LYS A 141 6.85 -18.42 -8.72
C LYS A 141 8.11 -18.44 -7.85
N PRO A 142 9.34 -18.23 -8.39
CA PRO A 142 10.53 -18.07 -7.57
C PRO A 142 10.43 -16.94 -6.54
N LEU A 143 9.91 -15.77 -6.91
CA LEU A 143 9.69 -14.66 -5.97
C LEU A 143 8.68 -15.01 -4.86
N ALA A 144 7.59 -15.70 -5.21
CA ALA A 144 6.61 -16.16 -4.24
C ALA A 144 7.23 -17.14 -3.22
N ASP A 145 8.06 -18.07 -3.70
CA ASP A 145 8.77 -19.06 -2.87
C ASP A 145 9.88 -18.39 -2.01
N ALA A 146 10.50 -17.34 -2.54
CA ALA A 146 11.49 -16.54 -1.80
C ALA A 146 10.85 -15.63 -0.72
N GLY A 147 9.53 -15.55 -0.66
CA GLY A 147 8.80 -14.94 0.45
C GLY A 147 8.32 -13.52 0.22
N VAL A 148 8.21 -13.03 -1.04
CA VAL A 148 7.49 -11.76 -1.27
C VAL A 148 6.08 -11.86 -0.70
N VAL A 149 5.59 -10.76 -0.11
CA VAL A 149 4.29 -10.76 0.57
C VAL A 149 3.14 -10.94 -0.43
N ALA A 150 3.23 -10.29 -1.59
CA ALA A 150 2.28 -10.33 -2.70
C ALA A 150 2.92 -9.69 -3.94
N PHE A 151 2.17 -9.55 -5.03
CA PHE A 151 2.63 -8.91 -6.25
C PHE A 151 1.92 -7.59 -6.50
N LYS A 152 2.70 -6.57 -6.90
CA LYS A 152 2.21 -5.26 -7.31
C LYS A 152 2.20 -5.15 -8.82
N PHE A 153 1.11 -4.64 -9.38
CA PHE A 153 0.99 -4.19 -10.76
C PHE A 153 0.55 -2.73 -10.82
N PHE A 154 1.19 -1.94 -11.67
CA PHE A 154 0.88 -0.53 -11.89
C PHE A 154 0.04 -0.39 -13.16
N TRP A 155 -1.27 -0.55 -13.05
CA TRP A 155 -2.19 -0.40 -14.18
C TRP A 155 -2.23 1.05 -14.63
N GLY A 156 -2.09 1.28 -15.95
CA GLY A 156 -2.12 2.62 -16.53
C GLY A 156 -0.77 3.34 -16.61
N TYR A 157 0.32 2.72 -16.13
CA TYR A 157 1.65 3.29 -16.23
C TYR A 157 2.51 2.58 -17.27
N ALA A 158 3.32 3.38 -17.98
CA ALA A 158 4.45 2.88 -18.73
C ALA A 158 5.66 2.66 -17.81
N ILE A 159 6.60 1.85 -18.24
CA ILE A 159 7.82 1.53 -17.50
C ILE A 159 9.05 1.69 -18.38
N ASP A 160 10.15 2.11 -17.79
CA ASP A 160 11.46 2.14 -18.44
C ASP A 160 11.90 0.68 -18.76
N ALA A 161 12.30 0.43 -20.01
CA ALA A 161 12.61 -0.92 -20.49
C ALA A 161 13.89 -1.52 -19.87
N LYS A 162 14.76 -0.71 -19.24
CA LYS A 162 16.04 -1.15 -18.66
C LYS A 162 15.98 -1.25 -17.15
N THR A 163 15.31 -0.29 -16.50
CA THR A 163 15.28 -0.18 -15.04
C THR A 163 13.98 -0.69 -14.43
N TYR A 164 12.94 -0.87 -15.25
CA TYR A 164 11.56 -1.19 -14.86
C TYR A 164 10.94 -0.17 -13.87
N GLN A 165 11.45 1.06 -13.90
CA GLN A 165 10.87 2.17 -13.13
C GLN A 165 9.68 2.79 -13.85
N LEU A 166 8.75 3.35 -13.05
CA LEU A 166 7.54 3.97 -13.58
C LEU A 166 7.83 5.25 -14.35
N ILE A 167 7.16 5.41 -15.48
CA ILE A 167 7.15 6.63 -16.28
C ILE A 167 5.78 7.29 -16.15
N TYR A 168 5.73 8.41 -15.42
CA TYR A 168 4.48 9.09 -15.07
C TYR A 168 3.91 9.98 -16.19
N ASN A 169 4.73 10.38 -17.13
CA ASN A 169 4.41 11.29 -18.23
C ASN A 169 4.69 10.64 -19.59
N TYR A 170 4.28 9.39 -19.74
CA TYR A 170 4.47 8.64 -20.96
C TYR A 170 3.74 9.29 -22.14
N GLU A 171 4.46 9.39 -23.27
CA GLU A 171 3.94 9.79 -24.57
C GLU A 171 4.26 8.70 -25.60
N GLU A 172 3.34 8.45 -26.53
CA GLU A 172 3.55 7.47 -27.59
C GLU A 172 4.79 7.81 -28.44
N GLY A 173 5.60 6.79 -28.71
CA GLY A 173 6.85 6.94 -29.47
C GLY A 173 8.08 7.22 -28.61
N MET A 174 7.96 7.31 -27.28
CA MET A 174 9.14 7.34 -26.41
C MET A 174 9.99 6.08 -26.60
N LYS A 175 11.33 6.27 -26.70
CA LYS A 175 12.28 5.16 -26.87
C LYS A 175 12.61 4.51 -25.52
N ASP A 176 12.98 3.23 -25.55
CA ASP A 176 13.35 2.46 -24.37
C ASP A 176 12.24 2.45 -23.28
N VAL A 177 10.98 2.47 -23.71
CA VAL A 177 9.80 2.48 -22.83
C VAL A 177 8.86 1.34 -23.22
N ILE A 178 8.39 0.62 -22.23
CA ILE A 178 7.30 -0.36 -22.35
C ILE A 178 6.00 0.39 -22.08
N PRO A 179 5.08 0.47 -23.05
CA PRO A 179 3.82 1.20 -22.90
C PRO A 179 2.92 0.55 -21.82
N PRO A 180 1.88 1.25 -21.37
CA PRO A 180 0.87 0.66 -20.49
C PRO A 180 0.28 -0.61 -21.10
N PHE A 181 0.16 -1.66 -20.29
CA PHE A 181 -0.31 -2.98 -20.72
C PHE A 181 -1.75 -2.93 -21.24
N SER A 182 -2.00 -3.65 -22.32
CA SER A 182 -3.36 -3.90 -22.81
C SER A 182 -4.14 -4.80 -21.84
N THR A 183 -5.47 -4.75 -21.90
CA THR A 183 -6.33 -5.62 -21.08
C THR A 183 -6.05 -7.11 -21.27
N GLY A 184 -5.64 -7.53 -22.49
CA GLY A 184 -5.24 -8.90 -22.75
C GLY A 184 -3.96 -9.30 -22.02
N GLU A 185 -2.94 -8.46 -22.02
CA GLU A 185 -1.70 -8.69 -21.26
C GLU A 185 -1.97 -8.70 -19.75
N VAL A 186 -2.85 -7.82 -19.27
CA VAL A 186 -3.28 -7.81 -17.85
C VAL A 186 -4.00 -9.11 -17.49
N TYR A 187 -4.87 -9.65 -18.37
CA TYR A 187 -5.49 -10.95 -18.14
C TYR A 187 -4.47 -12.07 -17.95
N GLU A 188 -3.45 -12.14 -18.81
CA GLU A 188 -2.36 -13.11 -18.70
C GLU A 188 -1.54 -12.91 -17.42
N LEU A 189 -1.28 -11.67 -17.05
CA LEU A 189 -0.58 -11.30 -15.82
C LEU A 189 -1.33 -11.81 -14.58
N PHE A 190 -2.65 -11.59 -14.48
CA PHE A 190 -3.48 -12.09 -13.39
C PHE A 190 -3.48 -13.61 -13.33
N ARG A 191 -3.61 -14.27 -14.48
CA ARG A 191 -3.56 -15.73 -14.59
C ARG A 191 -2.22 -16.32 -14.10
N ASN A 192 -1.11 -15.64 -14.35
CA ASN A 192 0.20 -16.07 -13.91
C ASN A 192 0.41 -15.84 -12.41
N VAL A 193 -0.04 -14.70 -11.87
CA VAL A 193 0.03 -14.46 -10.43
C VAL A 193 -0.86 -15.43 -9.65
N ALA A 194 -2.07 -15.74 -10.14
CA ALA A 194 -2.97 -16.71 -9.51
C ALA A 194 -2.30 -18.07 -9.26
N LYS A 195 -1.45 -18.55 -10.18
CA LYS A 195 -0.70 -19.81 -10.03
C LYS A 195 0.28 -19.82 -8.86
N THR A 196 0.68 -18.65 -8.36
CA THR A 196 1.62 -18.54 -7.23
C THR A 196 0.93 -18.67 -5.87
N GLY A 197 -0.39 -18.54 -5.81
CA GLY A 197 -1.17 -18.47 -4.59
C GLY A 197 -1.04 -17.14 -3.81
N LYS A 198 -0.32 -16.16 -4.37
CA LYS A 198 -0.17 -14.82 -3.79
C LYS A 198 -1.24 -13.87 -4.33
N LYS A 199 -1.54 -12.82 -3.56
CA LYS A 199 -2.41 -11.71 -4.02
C LYS A 199 -1.75 -10.93 -5.14
N ILE A 200 -2.58 -10.40 -6.04
CA ILE A 200 -2.20 -9.33 -6.94
C ILE A 200 -2.82 -8.02 -6.46
N ALA A 201 -1.98 -7.01 -6.26
CA ALA A 201 -2.40 -5.67 -5.86
C ALA A 201 -2.17 -4.69 -6.99
N ILE A 202 -3.16 -3.86 -7.29
CA ILE A 202 -3.11 -2.95 -8.42
C ILE A 202 -3.24 -1.48 -8.01
N HIS A 203 -2.45 -0.62 -8.66
CA HIS A 203 -2.81 0.78 -8.87
C HIS A 203 -3.86 0.79 -9.98
N ALA A 204 -5.00 1.41 -9.77
CA ALA A 204 -6.16 1.25 -10.65
C ALA A 204 -6.54 2.57 -11.32
N GLU A 205 -5.86 2.97 -12.39
CA GLU A 205 -6.24 4.14 -13.20
C GLU A 205 -6.14 3.82 -14.70
N ASP A 206 -7.10 4.27 -15.51
CA ASP A 206 -7.10 4.06 -16.95
C ASP A 206 -6.21 5.07 -17.68
N PHE A 207 -5.18 4.57 -18.35
CA PHE A 207 -4.24 5.41 -19.10
C PHE A 207 -4.89 6.20 -20.23
N GLY A 208 -5.80 5.58 -20.98
CA GLY A 208 -6.43 6.21 -22.14
C GLY A 208 -7.27 7.43 -21.76
N ILE A 209 -8.07 7.29 -20.70
CA ILE A 209 -8.89 8.37 -20.13
C ILE A 209 -7.96 9.48 -19.62
N ILE A 210 -6.97 9.15 -18.80
CA ILE A 210 -6.03 10.14 -18.24
C ILE A 210 -5.27 10.88 -19.35
N LYS A 211 -4.80 10.18 -20.36
CA LYS A 211 -4.10 10.78 -21.50
C LYS A 211 -4.99 11.81 -22.21
N THR A 212 -6.22 11.43 -22.54
CA THR A 212 -7.19 12.28 -23.24
C THR A 212 -7.49 13.54 -22.41
N LEU A 213 -7.89 13.35 -21.16
CA LEU A 213 -8.29 14.46 -20.29
C LEU A 213 -7.11 15.34 -19.86
N THR A 214 -5.90 14.78 -19.78
CA THR A 214 -4.68 15.58 -19.55
C THR A 214 -4.40 16.51 -20.73
N ALA A 215 -4.57 16.05 -21.98
CA ALA A 215 -4.43 16.88 -23.16
C ALA A 215 -5.48 18.01 -23.17
N GLU A 216 -6.73 17.69 -22.90
CA GLU A 216 -7.79 18.69 -22.80
C GLU A 216 -7.57 19.72 -21.67
N ALA A 217 -7.11 19.28 -20.49
CA ALA A 217 -6.80 20.18 -19.39
C ALA A 217 -5.69 21.17 -19.76
N ARG A 218 -4.65 20.70 -20.45
CA ARG A 218 -3.57 21.56 -20.99
C ARG A 218 -4.08 22.57 -21.99
N GLU A 219 -4.91 22.17 -22.94
CA GLU A 219 -5.56 23.08 -23.93
C GLU A 219 -6.42 24.14 -23.27
N LYS A 220 -7.10 23.78 -22.18
CA LYS A 220 -7.94 24.71 -21.37
C LYS A 220 -7.09 25.58 -20.41
N GLY A 221 -5.78 25.37 -20.33
CA GLY A 221 -4.90 26.11 -19.41
C GLY A 221 -5.13 25.80 -17.92
N MET A 222 -5.68 24.63 -17.60
CA MET A 222 -5.92 24.19 -16.21
C MET A 222 -4.60 23.71 -15.59
N ASN A 223 -3.98 24.56 -14.76
CA ASN A 223 -2.66 24.31 -14.18
C ASN A 223 -2.68 24.17 -12.65
N ASP A 224 -3.86 23.99 -12.07
CA ASP A 224 -4.13 23.87 -10.65
C ASP A 224 -4.63 22.47 -10.26
N TYR A 225 -5.16 22.34 -9.05
CA TYR A 225 -5.67 21.06 -8.55
C TYR A 225 -6.95 20.63 -9.26
N ASP A 226 -7.78 21.57 -9.72
CA ASP A 226 -8.96 21.28 -10.53
C ASP A 226 -8.57 20.63 -11.86
N GLY A 227 -7.49 21.09 -12.47
CA GLY A 227 -6.89 20.46 -13.65
C GLY A 227 -6.39 19.04 -13.39
N MET A 228 -5.86 18.79 -12.20
CA MET A 228 -5.46 17.45 -11.78
C MET A 228 -6.68 16.52 -11.60
N LEU A 229 -7.74 16.99 -10.96
CA LEU A 229 -8.98 16.22 -10.81
C LEU A 229 -9.66 15.98 -12.15
N TYR A 230 -9.70 16.99 -13.02
CA TYR A 230 -10.22 16.89 -14.38
C TYR A 230 -9.51 15.81 -15.18
N SER A 231 -8.18 15.77 -15.12
CA SER A 231 -7.37 14.82 -15.88
C SER A 231 -7.39 13.40 -15.29
N ARG A 232 -7.75 13.25 -14.02
CA ARG A 232 -7.81 11.96 -13.30
C ARG A 232 -9.15 11.81 -12.58
N PRO A 233 -10.27 11.75 -13.33
CA PRO A 233 -11.60 11.64 -12.74
C PRO A 233 -11.76 10.31 -11.99
N ASP A 234 -12.73 10.25 -11.10
CA ASP A 234 -13.10 9.08 -10.32
C ASP A 234 -13.42 7.86 -11.18
N PHE A 235 -14.11 8.09 -12.31
CA PHE A 235 -14.46 7.00 -13.21
C PHE A 235 -13.24 6.38 -13.93
N SER A 236 -12.11 7.06 -14.03
CA SER A 236 -10.87 6.46 -14.55
C SER A 236 -10.35 5.36 -13.60
N GLU A 237 -10.67 5.47 -12.31
CA GLU A 237 -10.34 4.48 -11.29
C GLU A 237 -11.40 3.37 -11.24
N THR A 238 -12.67 3.72 -11.20
CA THR A 238 -13.77 2.75 -11.03
C THR A 238 -13.95 1.81 -12.23
N ILE A 239 -13.68 2.25 -13.45
CA ILE A 239 -13.66 1.38 -14.65
C ILE A 239 -12.58 0.30 -14.52
N VAL A 240 -11.38 0.67 -14.06
CA VAL A 240 -10.29 -0.29 -13.88
C VAL A 240 -10.62 -1.26 -12.75
N ILE A 241 -11.21 -0.79 -11.66
CA ILE A 241 -11.65 -1.65 -10.54
C ILE A 241 -12.66 -2.70 -11.02
N ASP A 242 -13.73 -2.31 -11.73
CA ASP A 242 -14.74 -3.27 -12.23
C ASP A 242 -14.09 -4.27 -13.22
N THR A 243 -13.22 -3.78 -14.11
CA THR A 243 -12.50 -4.63 -15.08
C THR A 243 -11.58 -5.63 -14.37
N ALA A 244 -10.81 -5.17 -13.39
CA ALA A 244 -9.89 -6.00 -12.62
C ALA A 244 -10.62 -7.09 -11.83
N ILE A 245 -11.76 -6.77 -11.24
CA ILE A 245 -12.61 -7.74 -10.52
C ILE A 245 -13.06 -8.85 -11.48
N ARG A 246 -13.54 -8.51 -12.69
CA ARG A 246 -13.95 -9.50 -13.70
C ARG A 246 -12.80 -10.38 -14.17
N ILE A 247 -11.62 -9.80 -14.34
CA ILE A 247 -10.41 -10.54 -14.68
C ILE A 247 -10.01 -11.47 -13.52
N ALA A 248 -10.06 -11.00 -12.28
CA ALA A 248 -9.76 -11.80 -11.10
C ALA A 248 -10.72 -13.01 -10.98
N GLU A 249 -12.03 -12.79 -11.18
CA GLU A 249 -13.02 -13.87 -11.22
C GLU A 249 -12.73 -14.89 -12.31
N ALA A 250 -12.36 -14.45 -13.52
CA ALA A 250 -12.07 -15.32 -14.65
C ALA A 250 -10.77 -16.11 -14.48
N THR A 251 -9.80 -15.59 -13.74
CA THR A 251 -8.46 -16.20 -13.56
C THR A 251 -8.27 -16.91 -12.23
N GLY A 252 -9.18 -16.70 -11.26
CA GLY A 252 -9.04 -17.17 -9.89
C GLY A 252 -7.99 -16.41 -9.07
N ALA A 253 -7.60 -15.20 -9.51
CA ALA A 253 -6.65 -14.38 -8.79
C ALA A 253 -7.29 -13.75 -7.53
N ASP A 254 -6.52 -13.67 -6.44
CA ASP A 254 -6.90 -12.94 -5.23
C ASP A 254 -6.47 -11.47 -5.37
N LEU A 255 -7.45 -10.58 -5.55
CA LEU A 255 -7.24 -9.18 -5.93
C LEU A 255 -7.20 -8.25 -4.72
N ARG A 256 -6.29 -7.28 -4.75
CA ARG A 256 -6.30 -6.12 -3.85
C ARG A 256 -6.27 -4.81 -4.64
N ILE A 257 -7.24 -3.96 -4.39
CA ILE A 257 -7.24 -2.57 -4.87
C ILE A 257 -6.45 -1.73 -3.88
N LEU A 258 -5.40 -1.06 -4.34
CA LEU A 258 -4.55 -0.22 -3.51
C LEU A 258 -5.06 1.22 -3.49
N HIS A 259 -4.78 1.92 -2.38
CA HIS A 259 -5.00 3.37 -2.23
C HIS A 259 -6.30 3.87 -2.90
N LEU A 260 -7.42 3.16 -2.69
CA LEU A 260 -8.75 3.53 -3.23
C LEU A 260 -9.08 4.97 -2.86
N ALA A 261 -9.25 5.82 -3.87
CA ALA A 261 -9.57 7.23 -3.73
C ALA A 261 -10.98 7.57 -4.22
N ALA A 262 -11.46 6.87 -5.24
CA ALA A 262 -12.82 7.04 -5.76
C ALA A 262 -13.84 6.38 -4.84
N GLY A 263 -14.71 7.18 -4.23
CA GLY A 263 -15.71 6.69 -3.28
C GLY A 263 -16.69 5.66 -3.88
N ASP A 264 -17.09 5.81 -5.13
CA ASP A 264 -17.96 4.85 -5.84
C ASP A 264 -17.33 3.47 -6.01
N GLY A 265 -15.99 3.39 -5.93
CA GLY A 265 -15.27 2.12 -5.92
C GLY A 265 -15.63 1.21 -4.74
N VAL A 266 -16.04 1.78 -3.62
CA VAL A 266 -16.49 1.04 -2.42
C VAL A 266 -17.68 0.16 -2.76
N GLU A 267 -18.73 0.71 -3.42
CA GLU A 267 -19.93 -0.04 -3.78
C GLU A 267 -19.61 -1.15 -4.80
N ILE A 268 -18.73 -0.88 -5.76
CA ILE A 268 -18.30 -1.87 -6.77
C ILE A 268 -17.64 -3.07 -6.06
N ILE A 269 -16.71 -2.81 -5.14
CA ILE A 269 -15.99 -3.84 -4.38
C ILE A 269 -16.94 -4.61 -3.45
N GLU A 270 -17.81 -3.92 -2.72
CA GLU A 270 -18.81 -4.56 -1.86
C GLU A 270 -19.72 -5.50 -2.64
N ARG A 271 -20.23 -5.06 -3.78
CA ARG A 271 -21.09 -5.87 -4.65
C ARG A 271 -20.37 -7.13 -5.14
N ALA A 272 -19.10 -7.02 -5.51
CA ALA A 272 -18.29 -8.16 -5.91
C ALA A 272 -18.08 -9.14 -4.75
N ARG A 273 -17.72 -8.65 -3.57
CA ARG A 273 -17.55 -9.48 -2.35
C ARG A 273 -18.84 -10.20 -1.96
N LYS A 274 -19.99 -9.52 -2.03
CA LYS A 274 -21.31 -10.14 -1.76
C LYS A 274 -21.63 -11.29 -2.75
N LYS A 275 -21.03 -11.28 -3.95
CA LYS A 275 -21.13 -12.36 -4.94
C LYS A 275 -20.07 -13.48 -4.76
N GLY A 276 -19.16 -13.33 -3.82
CA GLY A 276 -18.12 -14.31 -3.50
C GLY A 276 -16.77 -14.05 -4.18
N SER A 277 -16.58 -12.89 -4.83
CA SER A 277 -15.29 -12.54 -5.44
C SER A 277 -14.22 -12.32 -4.36
N SER A 278 -13.01 -12.86 -4.60
CA SER A 278 -11.85 -12.63 -3.73
C SER A 278 -11.22 -11.28 -4.03
N VAL A 279 -11.81 -10.22 -3.50
CA VAL A 279 -11.33 -8.84 -3.63
C VAL A 279 -11.27 -8.14 -2.28
N THR A 280 -10.16 -7.44 -2.04
CA THR A 280 -9.95 -6.55 -0.90
C THR A 280 -9.52 -5.18 -1.39
N ALA A 281 -9.64 -4.16 -0.56
CA ALA A 281 -9.14 -2.82 -0.85
C ALA A 281 -8.44 -2.22 0.36
N GLU A 282 -7.62 -1.23 0.11
CA GLU A 282 -7.11 -0.30 1.10
C GLU A 282 -7.37 1.13 0.64
N THR A 283 -7.47 2.04 1.58
CA THR A 283 -7.43 3.48 1.33
C THR A 283 -6.32 4.12 2.15
N CYS A 284 -6.05 5.39 1.94
CA CYS A 284 -4.97 6.09 2.61
C CYS A 284 -5.51 7.08 3.64
N PRO A 285 -4.76 7.33 4.74
CA PRO A 285 -5.16 8.31 5.76
C PRO A 285 -5.47 9.70 5.19
N HIS A 286 -4.72 10.14 4.15
CA HIS A 286 -4.96 11.42 3.52
C HIS A 286 -6.29 11.48 2.73
N TYR A 287 -6.79 10.38 2.16
CA TYR A 287 -8.12 10.34 1.54
C TYR A 287 -9.24 10.34 2.57
N LEU A 288 -8.98 9.85 3.77
CA LEU A 288 -9.93 9.89 4.88
C LEU A 288 -9.89 11.22 5.66
N GLY A 289 -8.76 11.93 5.61
CA GLY A 289 -8.53 13.18 6.33
C GLY A 289 -8.83 14.44 5.51
N LEU A 290 -8.43 14.45 4.24
CA LEU A 290 -8.46 15.61 3.36
C LEU A 290 -9.55 15.51 2.29
N THR A 291 -9.84 16.65 1.67
CA THR A 291 -10.66 16.79 0.46
C THR A 291 -9.95 17.71 -0.54
N SER A 292 -10.44 17.79 -1.77
CA SER A 292 -9.92 18.73 -2.77
C SER A 292 -9.92 20.20 -2.32
N ASP A 293 -10.85 20.58 -1.43
CA ASP A 293 -10.95 21.93 -0.89
C ASP A 293 -9.74 22.33 -0.03
N ASP A 294 -9.07 21.34 0.57
CA ASP A 294 -7.88 21.55 1.41
C ASP A 294 -6.66 22.00 0.59
N TYR A 295 -6.71 21.90 -0.75
CA TYR A 295 -5.62 22.35 -1.63
C TYR A 295 -5.31 23.85 -1.46
N ALA A 296 -6.32 24.65 -1.14
CA ALA A 296 -6.13 26.08 -0.87
C ALA A 296 -5.10 26.37 0.25
N HIS A 297 -4.94 25.44 1.18
CA HIS A 297 -4.01 25.54 2.30
C HIS A 297 -2.76 24.67 2.16
N ALA A 298 -2.94 23.43 1.68
CA ALA A 298 -1.87 22.46 1.58
C ALA A 298 -1.04 22.59 0.29
N GLY A 299 -1.59 23.18 -0.76
CA GLY A 299 -0.92 23.40 -2.03
C GLY A 299 -0.40 22.12 -2.65
N THR A 300 0.78 22.20 -3.28
CA THR A 300 1.41 21.07 -3.99
C THR A 300 1.77 19.87 -3.11
N SER A 301 1.75 20.02 -1.78
CA SER A 301 1.93 18.89 -0.85
C SER A 301 0.82 17.85 -0.97
N MET A 302 -0.35 18.21 -1.51
CA MET A 302 -1.44 17.27 -1.79
C MET A 302 -1.25 16.45 -3.07
N LYS A 303 -0.20 16.71 -3.85
CA LYS A 303 0.01 15.98 -5.10
C LYS A 303 0.26 14.49 -4.84
N GLY A 304 -0.68 13.66 -5.26
CA GLY A 304 -0.63 12.19 -5.19
C GLY A 304 -1.35 11.56 -6.38
N TYR A 305 -1.16 10.26 -6.58
CA TYR A 305 -1.81 9.48 -7.63
C TYR A 305 -2.33 8.16 -7.02
N PRO A 306 -3.66 7.94 -7.01
CA PRO A 306 -4.76 8.85 -7.42
C PRO A 306 -4.77 10.16 -6.60
N PRO A 307 -5.45 11.22 -7.07
CA PRO A 307 -5.57 12.49 -6.33
C PRO A 307 -6.49 12.37 -5.10
N VAL A 308 -6.28 13.24 -4.12
CA VAL A 308 -7.27 13.49 -3.05
C VAL A 308 -8.52 14.06 -3.70
N ARG A 309 -9.66 13.40 -3.51
CA ARG A 309 -10.91 13.70 -4.21
C ARG A 309 -11.84 14.58 -3.36
N THR A 310 -13.11 14.58 -3.71
CA THR A 310 -14.12 15.44 -3.11
C THR A 310 -14.57 14.96 -1.72
N LYS A 311 -15.36 15.80 -1.04
CA LYS A 311 -16.04 15.42 0.20
C LYS A 311 -16.97 14.20 0.02
N TYR A 312 -17.60 14.08 -1.14
CA TYR A 312 -18.45 12.93 -1.48
C TYR A 312 -17.64 11.62 -1.43
N ASP A 313 -16.47 11.58 -2.08
CA ASP A 313 -15.58 10.41 -2.08
C ASP A 313 -15.15 10.05 -0.66
N LYS A 314 -14.68 11.04 0.11
CA LYS A 314 -14.28 10.87 1.50
C LYS A 314 -15.38 10.25 2.36
N GLU A 315 -16.63 10.73 2.24
CA GLU A 315 -17.77 10.19 3.00
C GLU A 315 -18.07 8.73 2.65
N LEU A 316 -17.89 8.33 1.39
CA LEU A 316 -18.05 6.94 0.95
C LEU A 316 -16.90 6.04 1.44
N LEU A 317 -15.68 6.54 1.46
CA LEU A 317 -14.52 5.79 1.96
C LEU A 317 -14.60 5.50 3.47
N TRP A 318 -15.33 6.32 4.24
CA TRP A 318 -15.56 6.10 5.67
C TRP A 318 -16.68 5.10 5.98
N LYS A 319 -17.51 4.71 5.03
CA LYS A 319 -18.57 3.69 5.17
C LYS A 319 -18.01 2.27 5.10
#